data_23d711c46a43010bf8c88765ae3e446f
#
_entry.id   23d711c46a43010bf8c88765ae3e446f
#
_cell.length_a   1.000
_cell.length_b   1.000
_cell.length_c   1.000
_cell.angle_alpha   90.00
_cell.angle_beta   90.00
_cell.angle_gamma   90.00
#
_symmetry.space_group_name_H-M   'P 1'
#
loop_
_entity.id
_entity.type
_entity.pdbx_description
1 polymer ?
#
loop_
_entity_poly.entity_id
_entity_poly.type
_entity_poly.pdbx_seq_one_letter_code
_entity_poly.pdbx_strand_id
1 'polypeptide(L)'
;MADDTTVNPLETSRHIGIWIDAPAHIVYAFASDPTKLSRWAAGLADPALSDADVEFAARNEFGVLDHVVRLPSGESVYNPLRVIPAGEDQARCEVVFTLRRRPGVSDAEFEADAAAVAADLQTLRALVVG
;
A
#
# COMPACT_ATOMS: atom_id res chain seq x y z
N MET A 1 -26.38 17.38 16.52
CA MET A 1 -25.98 17.15 16.22
C MET A 1 -25.54 16.40 15.75
N ALA A 2 -25.52 16.30 15.54
CA ALA A 2 -25.20 15.66 15.14
C ALA A 2 -24.47 14.98 14.78
N ASP A 3 -24.53 14.82 14.56
CA ASP A 3 -23.90 14.07 14.15
C ASP A 3 -22.52 14.03 13.99
N ASP A 4 -21.83 14.51 14.75
CA ASP A 4 -20.40 14.45 14.80
C ASP A 4 -19.89 13.05 14.89
N THR A 5 -20.72 12.14 15.32
CA THR A 5 -20.39 10.74 15.41
C THR A 5 -20.65 9.99 14.10
N THR A 6 -21.26 10.67 13.15
CA THR A 6 -21.55 10.06 11.86
C THR A 6 -20.32 10.14 10.97
N VAL A 7 -19.70 9.00 10.72
CA VAL A 7 -18.52 8.92 9.87
C VAL A 7 -18.94 8.93 8.41
N ASN A 8 -18.41 9.87 7.65
CA ASN A 8 -18.58 9.87 6.20
C ASN A 8 -17.78 8.68 5.64
N PRO A 9 -18.43 7.73 4.91
CA PRO A 9 -17.70 6.58 4.36
C PRO A 9 -16.51 6.96 3.49
N LEU A 10 -16.57 8.12 2.82
CA LEU A 10 -15.46 8.58 1.98
C LEU A 10 -14.26 9.04 2.80
N GLU A 11 -14.46 9.26 4.09
CA GLU A 11 -13.38 9.67 4.99
C GLU A 11 -12.85 8.51 5.81
N THR A 12 -13.37 7.30 5.60
CA THR A 12 -12.92 6.13 6.31
C THR A 12 -11.59 5.66 5.74
N SER A 13 -10.60 5.56 6.60
CA SER A 13 -9.28 5.08 6.24
C SER A 13 -8.87 3.95 7.15
N ARG A 14 -8.04 3.04 6.64
CA ARG A 14 -7.41 2.02 7.44
C ARG A 14 -5.90 2.05 7.14
N HIS A 15 -5.10 2.10 8.20
CA HIS A 15 -3.65 2.11 8.09
C HIS A 15 -3.17 0.70 8.40
N ILE A 16 -2.63 0.03 7.39
CA ILE A 16 -2.23 -1.37 7.50
C ILE A 16 -0.72 -1.39 7.49
N GLY A 17 -0.13 -1.83 8.60
CA GLY A 17 1.31 -1.83 8.78
C GLY A 17 1.87 -3.22 8.97
N ILE A 18 3.15 -3.36 8.65
CA ILE A 18 3.90 -4.56 8.92
C ILE A 18 5.33 -4.18 9.33
N TRP A 19 5.83 -4.83 10.35
CA TRP A 19 7.22 -4.68 10.75
C TRP A 19 8.09 -5.64 9.96
N ILE A 20 9.20 -5.11 9.42
CA ILE A 20 10.14 -5.92 8.65
C ILE A 20 11.51 -5.81 9.30
N ASP A 21 12.12 -6.95 9.55
CA ASP A 21 13.44 -7.03 10.17
C ASP A 21 14.53 -6.90 9.10
N ALA A 22 14.53 -5.74 8.47
CA ALA A 22 15.50 -5.36 7.45
C ALA A 22 15.57 -3.83 7.41
N PRO A 23 16.70 -3.25 6.99
CA PRO A 23 16.83 -1.80 6.92
C PRO A 23 15.84 -1.19 5.92
N ALA A 24 15.36 0.01 6.23
CA ALA A 24 14.39 0.69 5.39
C ALA A 24 14.87 0.86 3.95
N HIS A 25 16.16 1.18 3.75
CA HIS A 25 16.68 1.39 2.38
C HIS A 25 16.66 0.11 1.55
N ILE A 26 16.82 -1.04 2.19
CA ILE A 26 16.75 -2.34 1.49
C ILE A 26 15.30 -2.62 1.08
N VAL A 27 14.36 -2.41 2.01
CA VAL A 27 12.94 -2.63 1.75
C VAL A 27 12.43 -1.66 0.68
N TYR A 28 12.83 -0.39 0.78
CA TYR A 28 12.47 0.62 -0.21
C TYR A 28 12.98 0.24 -1.61
N ALA A 29 14.24 -0.19 -1.70
CA ALA A 29 14.83 -0.55 -2.99
C ALA A 29 14.07 -1.73 -3.63
N PHE A 30 13.70 -2.72 -2.83
CA PHE A 30 12.94 -3.86 -3.34
C PHE A 30 11.53 -3.45 -3.76
N ALA A 31 10.82 -2.75 -2.87
CA ALA A 31 9.42 -2.40 -3.11
C ALA A 31 9.24 -1.40 -4.24
N SER A 32 10.23 -0.54 -4.47
CA SER A 32 10.16 0.47 -5.54
C SER A 32 10.61 -0.05 -6.90
N ASP A 33 11.12 -1.26 -6.97
CA ASP A 33 11.59 -1.84 -8.24
C ASP A 33 10.39 -2.33 -9.05
N PRO A 34 10.11 -1.70 -10.20
CA PRO A 34 8.95 -2.07 -10.98
C PRO A 34 9.01 -3.50 -11.53
N THR A 35 10.20 -4.08 -11.67
CA THR A 35 10.35 -5.45 -12.15
C THR A 35 9.96 -6.48 -11.08
N LYS A 36 9.85 -6.06 -9.82
CA LYS A 36 9.51 -6.94 -8.71
C LYS A 36 8.09 -6.73 -8.19
N LEU A 37 7.40 -5.74 -8.72
CA LEU A 37 6.09 -5.33 -8.21
C LEU A 37 5.08 -6.46 -8.24
N SER A 38 5.00 -7.22 -9.34
CA SER A 38 4.06 -8.33 -9.45
C SER A 38 4.38 -9.50 -8.52
N ARG A 39 5.59 -9.53 -7.95
CA ARG A 39 5.99 -10.59 -7.03
C ARG A 39 5.39 -10.42 -5.65
N TRP A 40 5.15 -9.17 -5.22
CA TRP A 40 4.62 -8.92 -3.88
C TRP A 40 3.26 -8.23 -3.89
N ALA A 41 2.91 -7.51 -4.94
CA ALA A 41 1.64 -6.79 -5.03
C ALA A 41 0.69 -7.57 -5.95
N ALA A 42 0.09 -8.63 -5.41
CA ALA A 42 -0.72 -9.57 -6.18
C ALA A 42 -1.88 -8.91 -6.91
N GLY A 43 -2.45 -7.84 -6.34
CA GLY A 43 -3.53 -7.12 -6.98
C GLY A 43 -3.15 -6.54 -8.33
N LEU A 44 -1.88 -6.19 -8.52
CA LEU A 44 -1.40 -5.65 -9.78
C LEU A 44 -1.13 -6.75 -10.82
N ALA A 45 -1.07 -8.00 -10.38
CA ALA A 45 -0.93 -9.15 -11.28
C ALA A 45 -2.30 -9.68 -11.72
N ASP A 46 -3.40 -9.17 -11.17
CA ASP A 46 -4.75 -9.59 -11.53
C ASP A 46 -5.03 -9.23 -12.99
N PRO A 47 -5.47 -10.19 -13.82
CA PRO A 47 -5.81 -9.91 -15.22
C PRO A 47 -6.83 -8.79 -15.38
N ALA A 48 -7.72 -8.60 -14.40
CA ALA A 48 -8.71 -7.51 -14.43
C ALA A 48 -8.05 -6.14 -14.36
N LEU A 49 -6.82 -6.05 -13.84
CA LEU A 49 -6.07 -4.81 -13.71
C LEU A 49 -4.86 -4.76 -14.64
N SER A 50 -4.78 -5.67 -15.63
CA SER A 50 -3.62 -5.76 -16.52
C SER A 50 -3.41 -4.48 -17.32
N ASP A 51 -4.46 -3.70 -17.56
CA ASP A 51 -4.39 -2.42 -18.27
C ASP A 51 -4.29 -1.23 -17.32
N ALA A 52 -4.16 -1.48 -16.03
CA ALA A 52 -4.01 -0.40 -15.06
C ALA A 52 -2.62 0.24 -15.21
N ASP A 53 -2.60 1.56 -15.09
CA ASP A 53 -1.38 2.35 -15.13
C ASP A 53 -1.02 2.73 -13.70
N VAL A 54 0.20 2.41 -13.27
CA VAL A 54 0.67 2.68 -11.91
C VAL A 54 1.85 3.64 -11.98
N GLU A 55 1.71 4.77 -11.31
CA GLU A 55 2.76 5.77 -11.25
C GLU A 55 3.18 5.98 -9.81
N PHE A 56 4.46 5.71 -9.52
CA PHE A 56 5.02 5.91 -8.18
C PHE A 56 5.58 7.32 -8.03
N ALA A 57 5.61 7.78 -6.77
CA ALA A 57 6.32 9.00 -6.41
C ALA A 57 7.78 8.90 -6.89
N ALA A 58 8.34 10.04 -7.25
CA ALA A 58 9.75 10.10 -7.64
C ALA A 58 10.63 9.52 -6.53
N ARG A 59 11.76 8.91 -6.92
CA ARG A 59 12.69 8.34 -5.96
C ARG A 59 13.09 9.40 -4.93
N ASN A 60 13.08 9.00 -3.65
CA ASN A 60 13.35 9.92 -2.55
C ASN A 60 14.07 9.19 -1.41
N GLU A 61 14.51 9.98 -0.43
CA GLU A 61 15.26 9.47 0.71
C GLU A 61 14.37 9.22 1.93
N PHE A 62 13.07 9.45 1.80
CA PHE A 62 12.15 9.42 2.94
C PHE A 62 11.27 8.18 2.96
N GLY A 63 11.49 7.23 2.07
CA GLY A 63 10.71 6.00 2.03
C GLY A 63 9.28 6.18 1.51
N VAL A 64 9.02 7.25 0.75
CA VAL A 64 7.69 7.51 0.22
C VAL A 64 7.51 6.73 -1.07
N LEU A 65 6.58 5.78 -1.05
CA LEU A 65 6.21 4.95 -2.20
C LEU A 65 4.75 5.19 -2.59
N ASP A 66 4.23 6.37 -2.28
CA ASP A 66 2.88 6.74 -2.70
C ASP A 66 2.75 6.55 -4.20
N HIS A 67 1.60 6.05 -4.62
CA HIS A 67 1.40 5.78 -6.04
C HIS A 67 -0.04 6.03 -6.44
N VAL A 68 -0.23 6.32 -7.71
CA VAL A 68 -1.54 6.50 -8.31
C VAL A 68 -1.78 5.34 -9.25
N VAL A 69 -2.92 4.68 -9.08
CA VAL A 69 -3.38 3.63 -9.99
C VAL A 69 -4.47 4.23 -10.86
N ARG A 70 -4.24 4.22 -12.17
CA ARG A 70 -5.25 4.69 -13.13
C ARG A 70 -5.90 3.49 -13.76
N LEU A 71 -7.20 3.33 -13.49
CA LEU A 71 -7.96 2.18 -13.98
C LEU A 71 -8.43 2.43 -15.41
N PRO A 72 -8.71 1.35 -16.18
CA PRO A 72 -9.24 1.50 -17.53
C PRO A 72 -10.52 2.33 -17.61
N SER A 73 -11.29 2.36 -16.51
CA SER A 73 -12.53 3.15 -16.42
C SER A 73 -12.26 4.66 -16.41
N GLY A 74 -11.00 5.09 -16.23
CA GLY A 74 -10.64 6.48 -16.04
C GLY A 74 -10.57 6.91 -14.59
N GLU A 75 -10.99 6.06 -13.67
CA GLU A 75 -10.89 6.33 -12.24
C GLU A 75 -9.42 6.28 -11.80
N SER A 76 -9.03 7.20 -10.94
CA SER A 76 -7.69 7.21 -10.35
C SER A 76 -7.80 6.98 -8.85
N VAL A 77 -6.89 6.16 -8.33
CA VAL A 77 -6.83 5.86 -6.90
C VAL A 77 -5.44 6.22 -6.39
N TYR A 78 -5.40 7.07 -5.36
CA TYR A 78 -4.14 7.44 -4.72
C TYR A 78 -3.91 6.55 -3.51
N ASN A 79 -2.77 5.86 -3.49
CA ASN A 79 -2.43 4.90 -2.44
C ASN A 79 -1.17 5.37 -1.70
N PRO A 80 -1.30 5.93 -0.49
CA PRO A 80 -0.14 6.23 0.33
C PRO A 80 0.53 4.93 0.79
N LEU A 81 1.84 4.86 0.60
CA LEU A 81 2.66 3.72 1.03
C LEU A 81 3.99 4.26 1.52
N ARG A 82 4.37 3.91 2.75
CA ARG A 82 5.56 4.47 3.38
C ARG A 82 6.41 3.37 3.99
N VAL A 83 7.73 3.50 3.83
CA VAL A 83 8.71 2.66 4.49
C VAL A 83 9.39 3.52 5.56
N ILE A 84 9.15 3.22 6.83
CA ILE A 84 9.52 4.08 7.96
C ILE A 84 10.65 3.42 8.74
N PRO A 85 11.85 4.03 8.78
CA PRO A 85 12.98 3.46 9.53
C PRO A 85 12.67 3.36 11.01
N ALA A 86 13.19 2.34 11.67
CA ALA A 86 13.03 2.12 13.10
C ALA A 86 14.27 1.44 13.68
N GLY A 87 14.37 1.52 15.01
CA GLY A 87 15.50 0.98 15.73
C GLY A 87 16.65 1.98 15.84
N GLU A 88 17.55 1.75 16.79
CA GLU A 88 18.64 2.67 17.07
C GLU A 88 19.59 2.83 15.87
N ASP A 89 19.81 1.75 15.16
CA ASP A 89 20.69 1.70 14.00
C ASP A 89 19.92 1.64 12.69
N GLN A 90 18.60 1.85 12.74
CA GLN A 90 17.70 1.79 11.59
C GLN A 90 17.75 0.42 10.88
N ALA A 91 18.04 -0.64 11.64
CA ALA A 91 18.14 -1.99 11.11
C ALA A 91 16.77 -2.62 10.82
N ARG A 92 15.70 -1.95 11.23
CA ARG A 92 14.33 -2.42 11.02
C ARG A 92 13.51 -1.30 10.43
N CYS A 93 12.34 -1.65 9.92
CA CYS A 93 11.40 -0.64 9.43
C CYS A 93 9.97 -1.13 9.58
N GLU A 94 9.06 -0.18 9.49
CA GLU A 94 7.64 -0.48 9.39
C GLU A 94 7.16 0.01 8.03
N VAL A 95 6.43 -0.84 7.29
CA VAL A 95 5.81 -0.47 6.03
C VAL A 95 4.33 -0.24 6.30
N VAL A 96 3.83 0.94 5.93
CA VAL A 96 2.44 1.33 6.21
C VAL A 96 1.75 1.72 4.92
N PHE A 97 0.62 1.08 4.67
CA PHE A 97 -0.28 1.39 3.56
C PHE A 97 -1.53 2.05 4.10
N THR A 98 -1.94 3.17 3.53
CA THR A 98 -3.20 3.81 3.91
C THR A 98 -4.25 3.47 2.86
N LEU A 99 -5.22 2.66 3.28
CA LEU A 99 -6.34 2.27 2.44
C LEU A 99 -7.51 3.19 2.73
N ARG A 100 -7.99 3.91 1.70
CA ARG A 100 -9.17 4.76 1.81
C ARG A 100 -10.34 4.10 1.13
N ARG A 101 -11.50 4.19 1.77
CA ARG A 101 -12.72 3.63 1.22
C ARG A 101 -13.18 4.49 0.06
N ARG A 102 -13.38 3.87 -1.11
CA ARG A 102 -13.85 4.57 -2.29
C ARG A 102 -15.38 4.62 -2.30
N PRO A 103 -15.98 5.60 -3.02
CA PRO A 103 -17.41 5.67 -3.17
C PRO A 103 -17.99 4.38 -3.74
N GLY A 104 -19.10 3.91 -3.19
CA GLY A 104 -19.77 2.72 -3.66
C GLY A 104 -19.21 1.40 -3.16
N VAL A 105 -18.12 1.43 -2.40
CA VAL A 105 -17.50 0.22 -1.86
C VAL A 105 -18.26 -0.18 -0.60
N SER A 106 -18.75 -1.42 -0.54
CA SER A 106 -19.45 -1.94 0.63
C SER A 106 -18.46 -2.23 1.77
N ASP A 107 -19.02 -2.45 2.97
CA ASP A 107 -18.19 -2.84 4.12
C ASP A 107 -17.44 -4.13 3.84
N ALA A 108 -18.10 -5.11 3.24
CA ALA A 108 -17.48 -6.39 2.92
C ALA A 108 -16.34 -6.23 1.90
N GLU A 109 -16.56 -5.39 0.90
CA GLU A 109 -15.52 -5.11 -0.10
C GLU A 109 -14.33 -4.37 0.50
N PHE A 110 -14.60 -3.42 1.39
CA PHE A 110 -13.54 -2.68 2.07
C PHE A 110 -12.70 -3.61 2.95
N GLU A 111 -13.35 -4.53 3.68
CA GLU A 111 -12.63 -5.52 4.49
C GLU A 111 -11.80 -6.46 3.63
N ALA A 112 -12.33 -6.86 2.48
CA ALA A 112 -11.59 -7.71 1.54
C ALA A 112 -10.36 -6.98 0.98
N ASP A 113 -10.51 -5.69 0.65
CA ASP A 113 -9.39 -4.88 0.18
C ASP A 113 -8.32 -4.76 1.26
N ALA A 114 -8.72 -4.54 2.52
CA ALA A 114 -7.77 -4.45 3.63
C ALA A 114 -7.02 -5.77 3.83
N ALA A 115 -7.71 -6.90 3.70
CA ALA A 115 -7.08 -8.21 3.81
C ALA A 115 -6.08 -8.45 2.68
N ALA A 116 -6.40 -8.00 1.46
CA ALA A 116 -5.52 -8.12 0.31
C ALA A 116 -4.24 -7.30 0.51
N VAL A 117 -4.36 -6.07 1.01
CA VAL A 117 -3.21 -5.23 1.30
C VAL A 117 -2.33 -5.89 2.37
N ALA A 118 -2.95 -6.41 3.44
CA ALA A 118 -2.19 -7.08 4.50
C ALA A 118 -1.43 -8.29 3.96
N ALA A 119 -2.05 -9.06 3.08
CA ALA A 119 -1.40 -10.23 2.46
C ALA A 119 -0.22 -9.81 1.58
N ASP A 120 -0.37 -8.73 0.82
CA ASP A 120 0.71 -8.20 -0.02
C ASP A 120 1.90 -7.76 0.83
N LEU A 121 1.66 -7.08 1.95
CA LEU A 121 2.74 -6.65 2.84
C LEU A 121 3.45 -7.84 3.47
N GLN A 122 2.73 -8.90 3.80
CA GLN A 122 3.34 -10.13 4.31
C GLN A 122 4.22 -10.79 3.24
N THR A 123 3.77 -10.77 1.99
CA THR A 123 4.56 -11.29 0.88
C THR A 123 5.84 -10.47 0.69
N LEU A 124 5.72 -9.14 0.76
CA LEU A 124 6.88 -8.26 0.68
C LEU A 124 7.90 -8.62 1.76
N ARG A 125 7.44 -8.75 3.00
CA ARG A 125 8.33 -9.14 4.11
C ARG A 125 9.03 -10.45 3.85
N ALA A 126 8.29 -11.45 3.40
CA ALA A 126 8.86 -12.78 3.15
C ALA A 126 9.93 -12.73 2.06
N LEU A 127 9.73 -11.93 1.02
CA LEU A 127 10.68 -11.82 -0.08
C LEU A 127 11.93 -11.05 0.31
N VAL A 128 11.81 -10.07 1.19
CA VAL A 128 12.95 -9.25 1.60
C VAL A 128 13.79 -9.96 2.67
N VAL A 129 13.14 -10.61 3.63
CA VAL A 129 13.82 -11.23 4.77
C VAL A 129 14.15 -12.70 4.49
N GLY A 130 13.31 -13.33 3.71
CA GLY A 130 13.51 -14.73 3.35
C GLY A 130 14.61 -14.90 2.33
#